data_b3d5e0dc1eb0a0bb5e74e867460d1c46
#
_entry.id   b3d5e0dc1eb0a0bb5e74e867460d1c46
#
_cell.length_a   1.000
_cell.length_b   1.000
_cell.length_c   1.000
_cell.angle_alpha   90.00
_cell.angle_beta   90.00
_cell.angle_gamma   90.00
#
_symmetry.space_group_name_H-M   'P 1'
#
loop_
_entity.id
_entity.type
_entity.pdbx_description
1 polymer ?
#
loop_
_entity_poly.entity_id
_entity_poly.type
_entity_poly.pdbx_seq_one_letter_code
_entity_poly.pdbx_strand_id
1 'polypeptide(L)'
;MSLLEISHLTTKFETQQGTVSAVRDVSYHLEEGEVLGIVGESGSGKSVGMLTLMGLLASNGRVEEGEILFDGENISPPHMKDRKEKRAYEKKMQQIRGNRIGMIFQDPMTFLNPILKIGIQMTEGIRKHQNCSKKEAEAKAIELMRQVGIPSPEKRLDQYPFEFSGGMRQRIIIATALACDPKLIIADEPTTALDVTVQAQILELLKKLTKEKGTSVIMITHDLGVVASMCDRIAIMYAGQIVEEGTVDEIFYEPHHPYTKGLLNSINNSAKDNDEPLVPIPGTPPDLLKLPKGCAFMSRCPYTMKICEVQASPVTTYSETHCCRCWLECMDETKITVSGEEAALEDSMAGSHFYPDFAAVLLKQKVAEQYGLKAENVLTGAGSSAM
;
A
#
# COMPACT_ATOMS: atom_id res chain seq x y z
N MET A 1 21.02 5.58 -1.59
CA MET A 1 20.41 6.94 -1.58
C MET A 1 18.93 6.79 -1.86
N SER A 2 18.12 7.43 -1.03
CA SER A 2 16.67 7.36 -1.21
C SER A 2 16.26 7.97 -2.54
N LEU A 3 15.54 7.22 -3.37
CA LEU A 3 14.97 7.69 -4.63
C LEU A 3 13.68 8.47 -4.39
N LEU A 4 12.88 8.02 -3.43
CA LEU A 4 11.62 8.63 -3.04
C LEU A 4 11.55 8.73 -1.53
N GLU A 5 11.17 9.91 -1.03
CA GLU A 5 10.86 10.14 0.37
C GLU A 5 9.50 10.81 0.49
N ILE A 6 8.62 10.20 1.25
CA ILE A 6 7.31 10.76 1.60
C ILE A 6 7.31 10.96 3.10
N SER A 7 7.04 12.19 3.53
CA SER A 7 7.08 12.59 4.94
C SER A 7 5.75 13.23 5.34
N HIS A 8 5.09 12.64 6.34
CA HIS A 8 3.86 13.14 6.96
C HIS A 8 2.74 13.49 5.99
N LEU A 9 2.62 12.71 4.89
CA LEU A 9 1.66 13.00 3.83
C LEU A 9 0.22 12.82 4.33
N THR A 10 -0.57 13.89 4.19
CA THR A 10 -2.00 13.89 4.49
C THR A 10 -2.79 14.42 3.30
N THR A 11 -3.70 13.58 2.77
CA THR A 11 -4.54 13.93 1.62
C THR A 11 -6.01 13.84 1.99
N LYS A 12 -6.75 14.93 1.72
CA LYS A 12 -8.17 15.07 2.03
C LYS A 12 -9.01 15.35 0.79
N PHE A 13 -10.25 14.89 0.82
CA PHE A 13 -11.26 15.18 -0.22
C PHE A 13 -12.46 15.87 0.39
N GLU A 14 -12.87 16.96 -0.23
CA GLU A 14 -14.13 17.62 0.11
C GLU A 14 -15.28 16.93 -0.62
N THR A 15 -16.25 16.43 0.15
CA THR A 15 -17.46 15.79 -0.38
C THR A 15 -18.70 16.51 0.13
N GLN A 16 -19.87 16.22 -0.45
CA GLN A 16 -21.15 16.76 0.03
C GLN A 16 -21.48 16.32 1.46
N GLN A 17 -20.93 15.20 1.93
CA GLN A 17 -21.18 14.65 3.26
C GLN A 17 -20.12 15.09 4.30
N GLY A 18 -19.05 15.76 3.87
CA GLY A 18 -17.96 16.21 4.73
C GLY A 18 -16.57 15.96 4.14
N THR A 19 -15.55 16.17 4.92
CA THR A 19 -14.14 15.98 4.52
C THR A 19 -13.70 14.55 4.81
N VAL A 20 -13.25 13.84 3.78
CA VAL A 20 -12.68 12.49 3.86
C VAL A 20 -11.17 12.61 3.95
N SER A 21 -10.55 12.05 4.99
CA SER A 21 -9.10 11.94 5.13
C SER A 21 -8.64 10.60 4.56
N ALA A 22 -8.31 10.57 3.27
CA ALA A 22 -7.98 9.34 2.56
C ALA A 22 -6.54 8.85 2.78
N VAL A 23 -5.61 9.78 3.05
CA VAL A 23 -4.22 9.51 3.48
C VAL A 23 -3.96 10.37 4.70
N ARG A 24 -3.38 9.80 5.76
CA ARG A 24 -3.24 10.42 7.07
C ARG A 24 -1.87 10.14 7.65
N ASP A 25 -1.02 11.17 7.73
CA ASP A 25 0.30 11.08 8.34
C ASP A 25 1.10 9.86 7.85
N VAL A 26 1.20 9.71 6.51
CA VAL A 26 1.92 8.62 5.87
C VAL A 26 3.35 9.06 5.59
N SER A 27 4.30 8.27 6.09
CA SER A 27 5.73 8.46 5.85
C SER A 27 6.35 7.13 5.46
N TYR A 28 7.12 7.12 4.38
CA TYR A 28 7.96 6.00 3.95
C TYR A 28 8.99 6.47 2.94
N HIS A 29 10.00 5.64 2.69
CA HIS A 29 11.03 5.89 1.68
C HIS A 29 11.16 4.69 0.74
N LEU A 30 11.80 4.91 -0.40
CA LEU A 30 12.15 3.91 -1.39
C LEU A 30 13.58 4.13 -1.86
N GLU A 31 14.41 3.10 -1.75
CA GLU A 31 15.79 3.13 -2.25
C GLU A 31 15.86 2.87 -3.77
N GLU A 32 16.99 3.26 -4.40
CA GLU A 32 17.20 2.94 -5.82
C GLU A 32 17.26 1.43 -6.05
N GLY A 33 16.48 0.93 -6.99
CA GLY A 33 16.39 -0.49 -7.35
C GLY A 33 15.53 -1.34 -6.41
N GLU A 34 14.99 -0.75 -5.34
CA GLU A 34 14.11 -1.43 -4.37
C GLU A 34 12.70 -1.65 -4.92
N VAL A 35 12.06 -2.73 -4.46
CA VAL A 35 10.64 -3.02 -4.70
C VAL A 35 9.89 -2.94 -3.36
N LEU A 36 9.10 -1.88 -3.17
CA LEU A 36 8.25 -1.68 -2.00
C LEU A 36 6.81 -2.13 -2.28
N GLY A 37 6.30 -3.06 -1.49
CA GLY A 37 4.89 -3.46 -1.49
C GLY A 37 4.03 -2.56 -0.60
N ILE A 38 2.93 -1.99 -1.11
CA ILE A 38 1.92 -1.32 -0.28
C ILE A 38 0.67 -2.16 -0.27
N VAL A 39 0.35 -2.75 0.88
CA VAL A 39 -0.71 -3.74 1.06
C VAL A 39 -1.80 -3.24 1.98
N GLY A 40 -3.03 -3.64 1.73
CA GLY A 40 -4.18 -3.32 2.59
C GLY A 40 -5.50 -3.56 1.88
N GLU A 41 -6.59 -3.53 2.63
CA GLU A 41 -7.95 -3.68 2.08
C GLU A 41 -8.32 -2.57 1.08
N SER A 42 -9.35 -2.81 0.26
CA SER A 42 -9.92 -1.78 -0.61
C SER A 42 -10.37 -0.57 0.22
N GLY A 43 -10.11 0.64 -0.30
CA GLY A 43 -10.43 1.87 0.43
C GLY A 43 -9.41 2.27 1.52
N SER A 44 -8.31 1.53 1.73
CA SER A 44 -7.30 1.90 2.73
C SER A 44 -6.44 3.12 2.36
N GLY A 45 -6.60 3.69 1.16
CA GLY A 45 -5.89 4.91 0.74
C GLY A 45 -4.69 4.70 -0.19
N LYS A 46 -4.34 3.45 -0.54
CA LYS A 46 -3.16 3.09 -1.36
C LYS A 46 -3.09 3.85 -2.69
N SER A 47 -4.09 3.68 -3.53
CA SER A 47 -4.15 4.34 -4.84
C SER A 47 -4.22 5.87 -4.72
N VAL A 48 -4.87 6.40 -3.65
CA VAL A 48 -4.90 7.84 -3.39
C VAL A 48 -3.50 8.37 -3.09
N GLY A 49 -2.70 7.65 -2.30
CA GLY A 49 -1.29 7.99 -2.05
C GLY A 49 -0.50 8.12 -3.35
N MET A 50 -0.67 7.17 -4.28
CA MET A 50 0.00 7.20 -5.58
C MET A 50 -0.52 8.30 -6.50
N LEU A 51 -1.82 8.55 -6.53
CA LEU A 51 -2.38 9.68 -7.28
C LEU A 51 -1.89 11.02 -6.71
N THR A 52 -1.67 11.10 -5.40
CA THR A 52 -1.06 12.27 -4.75
C THR A 52 0.39 12.45 -5.20
N LEU A 53 1.21 11.39 -5.16
CA LEU A 53 2.58 11.38 -5.66
C LEU A 53 2.66 11.81 -7.13
N MET A 54 1.74 11.34 -7.96
CA MET A 54 1.65 11.69 -9.37
C MET A 54 1.03 13.08 -9.64
N GLY A 55 0.52 13.79 -8.62
CA GLY A 55 -0.20 15.05 -8.78
C GLY A 55 -1.47 14.90 -9.63
N LEU A 56 -2.17 13.77 -9.52
CA LEU A 56 -3.37 13.40 -10.27
C LEU A 56 -4.62 13.32 -9.41
N LEU A 57 -4.65 14.04 -8.28
CA LEU A 57 -5.83 14.12 -7.44
C LEU A 57 -7.01 14.73 -8.20
N ALA A 58 -8.21 14.25 -7.91
CA ALA A 58 -9.45 14.86 -8.37
C ALA A 58 -9.57 16.31 -7.87
N SER A 59 -10.38 17.12 -8.54
CA SER A 59 -10.49 18.56 -8.27
C SER A 59 -10.96 18.91 -6.85
N ASN A 60 -11.62 17.98 -6.16
CA ASN A 60 -12.04 18.11 -4.76
C ASN A 60 -11.03 17.53 -3.76
N GLY A 61 -9.90 16.99 -4.25
CA GLY A 61 -8.80 16.48 -3.42
C GLY A 61 -7.70 17.51 -3.23
N ARG A 62 -7.10 17.53 -2.05
CA ARG A 62 -5.94 18.37 -1.73
C ARG A 62 -4.96 17.67 -0.81
N VAL A 63 -3.70 18.02 -0.93
CA VAL A 63 -2.69 17.72 0.09
C VAL A 63 -2.84 18.77 1.19
N GLU A 64 -3.06 18.33 2.41
CA GLU A 64 -3.18 19.17 3.59
C GLU A 64 -1.81 19.42 4.22
N GLU A 65 -1.02 18.34 4.36
CA GLU A 65 0.29 18.35 4.99
C GLU A 65 1.22 17.35 4.31
N GLY A 66 2.51 17.50 4.53
CA GLY A 66 3.54 16.56 4.11
C GLY A 66 4.35 17.01 2.92
N GLU A 67 5.43 16.27 2.69
CA GLU A 67 6.40 16.52 1.63
C GLU A 67 6.66 15.26 0.83
N ILE A 68 6.90 15.42 -0.47
CA ILE A 68 7.28 14.36 -1.41
C ILE A 68 8.56 14.79 -2.11
N LEU A 69 9.66 14.10 -1.80
CA LEU A 69 10.93 14.26 -2.48
C LEU A 69 11.15 13.09 -3.44
N PHE A 70 11.39 13.37 -4.70
CA PHE A 70 11.71 12.37 -5.71
C PHE A 70 13.04 12.71 -6.37
N ASP A 71 14.03 11.82 -6.25
CA ASP A 71 15.39 12.00 -6.77
C ASP A 71 16.00 13.34 -6.27
N GLY A 72 15.79 13.66 -4.98
CA GLY A 72 16.20 14.90 -4.34
C GLY A 72 15.39 16.15 -4.69
N GLU A 73 14.36 16.04 -5.52
CA GLU A 73 13.53 17.15 -5.97
C GLU A 73 12.15 17.12 -5.29
N ASN A 74 11.75 18.21 -4.66
CA ASN A 74 10.42 18.33 -4.07
C ASN A 74 9.34 18.40 -5.16
N ILE A 75 8.47 17.39 -5.21
CA ILE A 75 7.35 17.27 -6.16
C ILE A 75 5.98 17.35 -5.47
N SER A 76 5.93 17.79 -4.23
CA SER A 76 4.67 17.95 -3.49
C SER A 76 3.71 18.86 -4.24
N PRO A 77 2.41 18.51 -4.32
CA PRO A 77 1.41 19.43 -4.85
C PRO A 77 1.37 20.69 -4.00
N PRO A 78 1.47 21.89 -4.60
CA PRO A 78 1.40 23.14 -3.84
C PRO A 78 0.01 23.35 -3.26
N HIS A 79 -0.08 24.10 -2.17
CA HIS A 79 -1.36 24.62 -1.64
C HIS A 79 -1.93 25.66 -2.63
N MET A 80 -2.61 25.17 -3.65
CA MET A 80 -2.95 25.86 -4.89
C MET A 80 -3.95 27.01 -4.68
N LYS A 81 -3.49 28.17 -4.21
CA LYS A 81 -4.26 29.42 -4.26
C LYS A 81 -4.01 30.23 -5.54
N ASP A 82 -2.84 30.08 -6.19
CA ASP A 82 -2.48 30.86 -7.39
C ASP A 82 -2.49 30.00 -8.65
N ARG A 83 -3.12 30.54 -9.72
CA ARG A 83 -3.18 29.93 -11.05
C ARG A 83 -1.79 29.81 -11.72
N LYS A 84 -0.84 30.68 -11.36
CA LYS A 84 0.54 30.63 -11.88
C LYS A 84 1.29 29.47 -11.27
N GLU A 85 1.19 29.27 -9.95
CA GLU A 85 1.80 28.14 -9.25
C GLU A 85 1.27 26.82 -9.77
N LYS A 86 -0.05 26.71 -9.95
CA LYS A 86 -0.67 25.53 -10.56
C LYS A 86 -0.09 25.19 -11.94
N ARG A 87 0.08 26.20 -12.80
CA ARG A 87 0.66 25.98 -14.14
C ARG A 87 2.12 25.60 -14.09
N ALA A 88 2.90 26.18 -13.19
CA ALA A 88 4.31 25.85 -13.00
C ALA A 88 4.46 24.41 -12.49
N TYR A 89 3.67 24.01 -11.49
CA TYR A 89 3.62 22.66 -10.97
C TYR A 89 3.23 21.65 -12.06
N GLU A 90 2.16 21.91 -12.81
CA GLU A 90 1.72 21.01 -13.89
C GLU A 90 2.79 20.86 -14.97
N LYS A 91 3.48 21.95 -15.35
CA LYS A 91 4.60 21.89 -16.30
C LYS A 91 5.74 21.02 -15.77
N LYS A 92 6.04 21.10 -14.46
CA LYS A 92 7.02 20.26 -13.79
C LYS A 92 6.61 18.79 -13.82
N MET A 93 5.38 18.49 -13.39
CA MET A 93 4.86 17.12 -13.36
C MET A 93 4.76 16.48 -14.75
N GLN A 94 4.52 17.26 -15.80
CA GLN A 94 4.57 16.78 -17.18
C GLN A 94 5.96 16.30 -17.62
N GLN A 95 7.04 16.80 -17.02
CA GLN A 95 8.40 16.29 -17.27
C GLN A 95 8.71 15.00 -16.49
N ILE A 96 7.97 14.75 -15.42
CA ILE A 96 8.15 13.60 -14.54
C ILE A 96 7.29 12.43 -14.99
N ARG A 97 5.99 12.67 -15.21
CA ARG A 97 5.02 11.64 -15.62
C ARG A 97 5.36 11.02 -16.96
N GLY A 98 5.46 9.70 -17.00
CA GLY A 98 5.80 8.91 -18.19
C GLY A 98 7.26 8.99 -18.64
N ASN A 99 8.08 9.80 -17.97
CA ASN A 99 9.52 9.94 -18.22
C ASN A 99 10.34 9.38 -17.05
N ARG A 100 10.28 10.03 -15.88
CA ARG A 100 11.02 9.61 -14.68
C ARG A 100 10.21 8.67 -13.79
N ILE A 101 8.88 8.80 -13.80
CA ILE A 101 7.94 7.93 -13.09
C ILE A 101 6.95 7.38 -14.12
N GLY A 102 6.93 6.05 -14.27
CA GLY A 102 5.92 5.32 -15.02
C GLY A 102 4.81 4.83 -14.09
N MET A 103 3.59 4.64 -14.61
CA MET A 103 2.48 4.09 -13.84
C MET A 103 1.73 3.03 -14.64
N ILE A 104 1.47 1.91 -13.99
CA ILE A 104 0.61 0.82 -14.45
C ILE A 104 -0.67 0.90 -13.63
N PHE A 105 -1.79 1.18 -14.27
CA PHE A 105 -3.09 1.36 -13.62
C PHE A 105 -3.82 0.03 -13.43
N GLN A 106 -4.72 -0.02 -12.46
CA GLN A 106 -5.47 -1.19 -12.02
C GLN A 106 -6.27 -1.89 -13.14
N ASP A 107 -6.89 -1.13 -14.04
CA ASP A 107 -7.74 -1.68 -15.09
C ASP A 107 -7.16 -1.47 -16.50
N PRO A 108 -6.64 -2.55 -17.13
CA PRO A 108 -6.12 -2.47 -18.49
C PRO A 108 -7.18 -2.16 -19.55
N MET A 109 -8.45 -2.33 -19.23
CA MET A 109 -9.55 -2.11 -20.18
C MET A 109 -9.88 -0.62 -20.34
N THR A 110 -9.68 0.16 -19.30
CA THR A 110 -9.98 1.60 -19.28
C THR A 110 -8.77 2.47 -19.59
N PHE A 111 -7.55 1.97 -19.38
CA PHE A 111 -6.33 2.74 -19.62
C PHE A 111 -6.06 3.01 -21.12
N LEU A 112 -6.17 1.98 -21.95
CA LEU A 112 -5.95 2.13 -23.38
C LEU A 112 -7.18 2.75 -24.05
N ASN A 113 -6.98 3.85 -24.77
CA ASN A 113 -8.05 4.50 -25.53
C ASN A 113 -8.52 3.57 -26.68
N PRO A 114 -9.79 3.09 -26.66
CA PRO A 114 -10.26 2.06 -27.58
C PRO A 114 -10.33 2.54 -29.07
N ILE A 115 -10.38 3.84 -29.30
CA ILE A 115 -10.50 4.43 -30.65
C ILE A 115 -9.15 4.83 -31.26
N LEU A 116 -8.03 4.67 -30.51
CA LEU A 116 -6.68 4.95 -30.98
C LEU A 116 -5.90 3.65 -31.18
N LYS A 117 -5.12 3.60 -32.26
CA LYS A 117 -4.19 2.49 -32.50
C LYS A 117 -3.14 2.39 -31.41
N ILE A 118 -2.70 1.18 -31.10
CA ILE A 118 -1.66 0.91 -30.09
C ILE A 118 -0.38 1.68 -30.36
N GLY A 119 0.07 1.70 -31.62
CA GLY A 119 1.28 2.43 -32.02
C GLY A 119 1.24 3.91 -31.70
N ILE A 120 0.08 4.56 -31.86
CA ILE A 120 -0.09 5.98 -31.51
C ILE A 120 0.11 6.16 -30.00
N GLN A 121 -0.55 5.35 -29.18
CA GLN A 121 -0.53 5.46 -27.74
C GLN A 121 0.85 5.16 -27.15
N MET A 122 1.53 4.12 -27.63
CA MET A 122 2.88 3.79 -27.18
C MET A 122 3.93 4.85 -27.59
N THR A 123 3.81 5.40 -28.79
CA THR A 123 4.82 6.35 -29.31
C THR A 123 4.63 7.78 -28.83
N GLU A 124 3.45 8.15 -28.33
CA GLU A 124 3.17 9.51 -27.85
C GLU A 124 4.12 9.92 -26.71
N GLY A 125 4.23 9.11 -25.68
CA GLY A 125 5.15 9.34 -24.55
C GLY A 125 6.61 9.40 -24.99
N ILE A 126 7.04 8.44 -25.81
CA ILE A 126 8.41 8.38 -26.34
C ILE A 126 8.76 9.66 -27.08
N ARG A 127 7.92 10.09 -28.02
CA ARG A 127 8.15 11.30 -28.81
C ARG A 127 8.14 12.58 -27.98
N LYS A 128 7.27 12.64 -26.97
CA LYS A 128 7.16 13.79 -26.08
C LYS A 128 8.39 13.97 -25.19
N HIS A 129 8.97 12.88 -24.71
CA HIS A 129 10.04 12.92 -23.71
C HIS A 129 11.45 12.69 -24.27
N GLN A 130 11.59 11.94 -25.36
CA GLN A 130 12.90 11.61 -25.92
C GLN A 130 13.30 12.43 -27.14
N ASN A 131 12.46 13.39 -27.56
CA ASN A 131 12.72 14.29 -28.68
C ASN A 131 13.18 13.56 -29.96
N CYS A 132 12.57 12.40 -30.26
CA CYS A 132 12.91 11.53 -31.38
C CYS A 132 11.90 11.62 -32.52
N SER A 133 12.29 11.18 -33.70
CA SER A 133 11.41 11.09 -34.87
C SER A 133 10.32 10.03 -34.69
N LYS A 134 9.26 10.11 -35.49
CA LYS A 134 8.18 9.10 -35.49
C LYS A 134 8.73 7.69 -35.76
N LYS A 135 9.67 7.54 -36.72
CA LYS A 135 10.27 6.23 -37.05
C LYS A 135 11.08 5.64 -35.90
N GLU A 136 11.84 6.46 -35.17
CA GLU A 136 12.61 6.04 -34.02
C GLU A 136 11.68 5.61 -32.87
N ALA A 137 10.61 6.37 -32.62
CA ALA A 137 9.62 6.02 -31.62
C ALA A 137 8.87 4.71 -31.96
N GLU A 138 8.51 4.49 -33.23
CA GLU A 138 7.91 3.22 -33.69
C GLU A 138 8.88 2.05 -33.54
N ALA A 139 10.15 2.21 -33.89
CA ALA A 139 11.17 1.18 -33.70
C ALA A 139 11.33 0.81 -32.22
N LYS A 140 11.37 1.82 -31.32
CA LYS A 140 11.42 1.58 -29.86
C LYS A 140 10.15 0.89 -29.36
N ALA A 141 8.98 1.28 -29.81
CA ALA A 141 7.71 0.64 -29.46
C ALA A 141 7.67 -0.84 -29.90
N ILE A 142 8.14 -1.15 -31.11
CA ILE A 142 8.26 -2.53 -31.61
C ILE A 142 9.20 -3.34 -30.71
N GLU A 143 10.34 -2.79 -30.35
CA GLU A 143 11.31 -3.48 -29.49
C GLU A 143 10.73 -3.75 -28.10
N LEU A 144 10.06 -2.77 -27.50
CA LEU A 144 9.35 -2.93 -26.23
C LEU A 144 8.24 -4.01 -26.31
N MET A 145 7.44 -4.00 -27.37
CA MET A 145 6.43 -5.05 -27.59
C MET A 145 7.05 -6.44 -27.71
N ARG A 146 8.25 -6.54 -28.30
CA ARG A 146 9.00 -7.79 -28.41
C ARG A 146 9.50 -8.24 -27.05
N GLN A 147 10.06 -7.34 -26.24
CA GLN A 147 10.52 -7.62 -24.88
C GLN A 147 9.40 -8.12 -23.95
N VAL A 148 8.19 -7.58 -24.09
CA VAL A 148 7.02 -8.05 -23.32
C VAL A 148 6.32 -9.27 -23.94
N GLY A 149 6.88 -9.86 -25.01
CA GLY A 149 6.38 -11.09 -25.61
C GLY A 149 5.11 -10.91 -26.46
N ILE A 150 4.89 -9.77 -27.08
CA ILE A 150 3.82 -9.57 -28.07
C ILE A 150 4.26 -10.16 -29.41
N PRO A 151 3.53 -11.13 -29.98
CA PRO A 151 3.88 -11.73 -31.27
C PRO A 151 3.62 -10.77 -32.43
N SER A 152 4.51 -10.75 -33.45
CA SER A 152 4.40 -9.92 -34.65
C SER A 152 4.17 -8.43 -34.38
N PRO A 153 5.01 -7.78 -33.56
CA PRO A 153 4.77 -6.42 -33.05
C PRO A 153 4.64 -5.38 -34.18
N GLU A 154 5.32 -5.56 -35.31
CA GLU A 154 5.28 -4.66 -36.46
C GLU A 154 3.86 -4.51 -37.03
N LYS A 155 3.10 -5.61 -37.08
CA LYS A 155 1.70 -5.61 -37.55
C LYS A 155 0.75 -5.09 -36.48
N ARG A 156 1.07 -5.32 -35.21
CA ARG A 156 0.19 -5.00 -34.08
C ARG A 156 0.20 -3.53 -33.68
N LEU A 157 1.21 -2.75 -34.09
CA LEU A 157 1.20 -1.30 -33.91
C LEU A 157 -0.02 -0.62 -34.57
N ASP A 158 -0.52 -1.18 -35.66
CA ASP A 158 -1.66 -0.66 -36.40
C ASP A 158 -3.02 -1.14 -35.89
N GLN A 159 -3.02 -2.03 -34.91
CA GLN A 159 -4.23 -2.58 -34.32
C GLN A 159 -4.77 -1.71 -33.18
N TYR A 160 -6.06 -1.92 -32.87
CA TYR A 160 -6.77 -1.26 -31.77
C TYR A 160 -6.78 -2.13 -30.51
N PRO A 161 -6.96 -1.54 -29.32
CA PRO A 161 -6.97 -2.29 -28.06
C PRO A 161 -7.92 -3.49 -28.02
N PHE A 162 -9.09 -3.41 -28.63
CA PHE A 162 -10.08 -4.49 -28.62
C PHE A 162 -9.64 -5.75 -29.41
N GLU A 163 -8.62 -5.65 -30.25
CA GLU A 163 -8.04 -6.77 -31.00
C GLU A 163 -7.03 -7.58 -30.16
N PHE A 164 -6.79 -7.20 -28.90
CA PHE A 164 -5.85 -7.82 -27.97
C PHE A 164 -6.57 -8.50 -26.82
N SER A 165 -6.05 -9.64 -26.36
CA SER A 165 -6.51 -10.27 -25.13
C SER A 165 -6.17 -9.41 -23.89
N GLY A 166 -6.80 -9.66 -22.76
CA GLY A 166 -6.53 -8.95 -21.50
C GLY A 166 -5.04 -8.97 -21.12
N GLY A 167 -4.42 -10.15 -21.12
CA GLY A 167 -2.98 -10.29 -20.84
C GLY A 167 -2.08 -9.59 -21.86
N MET A 168 -2.46 -9.52 -23.13
CA MET A 168 -1.70 -8.76 -24.14
C MET A 168 -1.83 -7.25 -23.91
N ARG A 169 -3.01 -6.75 -23.54
CA ARG A 169 -3.19 -5.33 -23.19
C ARG A 169 -2.34 -4.96 -21.98
N GLN A 170 -2.32 -5.80 -20.97
CA GLN A 170 -1.48 -5.58 -19.79
C GLN A 170 0.01 -5.52 -20.14
N ARG A 171 0.49 -6.41 -20.99
CA ARG A 171 1.88 -6.38 -21.49
C ARG A 171 2.19 -5.08 -22.25
N ILE A 172 1.24 -4.56 -23.04
CA ILE A 172 1.38 -3.27 -23.74
C ILE A 172 1.44 -2.11 -22.74
N ILE A 173 0.62 -2.11 -21.70
CA ILE A 173 0.65 -1.10 -20.65
C ILE A 173 1.99 -1.09 -19.93
N ILE A 174 2.51 -2.26 -19.56
CA ILE A 174 3.84 -2.41 -18.96
C ILE A 174 4.92 -1.86 -19.90
N ALA A 175 4.88 -2.25 -21.18
CA ALA A 175 5.82 -1.75 -22.19
C ALA A 175 5.75 -0.21 -22.31
N THR A 176 4.56 0.35 -22.27
CA THR A 176 4.34 1.80 -22.32
C THR A 176 4.86 2.50 -21.07
N ALA A 177 4.64 1.93 -19.89
CA ALA A 177 5.15 2.48 -18.63
C ALA A 177 6.69 2.50 -18.59
N LEU A 178 7.33 1.50 -19.18
CA LEU A 178 8.79 1.36 -19.28
C LEU A 178 9.42 2.09 -20.47
N ALA A 179 8.62 2.71 -21.33
CA ALA A 179 9.06 3.22 -22.64
C ALA A 179 10.11 4.33 -22.56
N CYS A 180 10.11 5.12 -21.52
CA CYS A 180 11.08 6.21 -21.31
C CYS A 180 12.18 5.87 -20.32
N ASP A 181 12.37 4.59 -19.98
CA ASP A 181 13.36 4.10 -19.02
C ASP A 181 13.26 4.83 -17.66
N PRO A 182 12.07 4.78 -16.99
CA PRO A 182 11.81 5.51 -15.78
C PRO A 182 12.65 4.99 -14.60
N LYS A 183 12.96 5.88 -13.64
CA LYS A 183 13.61 5.50 -12.38
C LYS A 183 12.65 4.77 -11.42
N LEU A 184 11.37 5.09 -11.50
CA LEU A 184 10.31 4.53 -10.65
C LEU A 184 9.13 4.03 -11.50
N ILE A 185 8.65 2.83 -11.22
CA ILE A 185 7.36 2.30 -11.68
C ILE A 185 6.40 2.21 -10.49
N ILE A 186 5.22 2.77 -10.64
CA ILE A 186 4.08 2.55 -9.74
C ILE A 186 3.19 1.52 -10.40
N ALA A 187 3.03 0.35 -9.80
CA ALA A 187 2.16 -0.72 -10.28
C ALA A 187 0.95 -0.86 -9.36
N ASP A 188 -0.17 -0.24 -9.75
CA ASP A 188 -1.42 -0.27 -8.99
C ASP A 188 -2.27 -1.46 -9.44
N GLU A 189 -2.26 -2.53 -8.63
CA GLU A 189 -2.93 -3.81 -8.87
C GLU A 189 -2.69 -4.36 -10.29
N PRO A 190 -1.44 -4.56 -10.72
CA PRO A 190 -1.09 -4.77 -12.13
C PRO A 190 -1.61 -6.08 -12.72
N THR A 191 -2.18 -6.96 -11.90
CA THR A 191 -2.65 -8.29 -12.30
C THR A 191 -4.12 -8.53 -12.00
N THR A 192 -4.84 -7.54 -11.50
CA THR A 192 -6.30 -7.64 -11.25
C THR A 192 -7.03 -7.97 -12.56
N ALA A 193 -8.03 -8.85 -12.47
CA ALA A 193 -8.84 -9.36 -13.58
C ALA A 193 -8.07 -10.23 -14.62
N LEU A 194 -6.90 -10.76 -14.27
CA LEU A 194 -6.19 -11.76 -15.05
C LEU A 194 -6.31 -13.15 -14.40
N ASP A 195 -6.26 -14.19 -15.21
CA ASP A 195 -6.15 -15.55 -14.69
C ASP A 195 -4.79 -15.79 -14.02
N VAL A 196 -4.74 -16.74 -13.07
CA VAL A 196 -3.55 -17.02 -12.23
C VAL A 196 -2.28 -17.27 -13.04
N THR A 197 -2.41 -17.96 -14.19
CA THR A 197 -1.25 -18.29 -15.05
C THR A 197 -0.70 -17.03 -15.72
N VAL A 198 -1.58 -16.17 -16.26
CA VAL A 198 -1.20 -14.90 -16.88
C VAL A 198 -0.66 -13.95 -15.82
N GLN A 199 -1.26 -13.91 -14.62
CA GLN A 199 -0.76 -13.13 -13.48
C GLN A 199 0.71 -13.46 -13.17
N ALA A 200 1.05 -14.74 -12.99
CA ALA A 200 2.41 -15.16 -12.71
C ALA A 200 3.39 -14.72 -13.82
N GLN A 201 3.00 -14.88 -15.09
CA GLN A 201 3.82 -14.46 -16.23
C GLN A 201 4.03 -12.93 -16.28
N ILE A 202 3.02 -12.15 -15.94
CA ILE A 202 3.11 -10.68 -15.90
C ILE A 202 4.04 -10.21 -14.78
N LEU A 203 3.95 -10.82 -13.59
CA LEU A 203 4.80 -10.48 -12.45
C LEU A 203 6.26 -10.85 -12.73
N GLU A 204 6.52 -12.03 -13.28
CA GLU A 204 7.87 -12.43 -13.68
C GLU A 204 8.46 -11.50 -14.74
N LEU A 205 7.65 -11.11 -15.73
CA LEU A 205 8.03 -10.15 -16.75
C LEU A 205 8.40 -8.80 -16.13
N LEU A 206 7.57 -8.28 -15.24
CA LEU A 206 7.80 -6.99 -14.58
C LEU A 206 9.08 -7.05 -13.73
N LYS A 207 9.24 -8.10 -12.92
CA LYS A 207 10.44 -8.34 -12.11
C LYS A 207 11.72 -8.38 -12.96
N LYS A 208 11.68 -9.11 -14.08
CA LYS A 208 12.81 -9.18 -15.02
C LYS A 208 13.17 -7.82 -15.59
N LEU A 209 12.19 -7.12 -16.16
CA LEU A 209 12.42 -5.86 -16.85
C LEU A 209 12.87 -4.74 -15.90
N THR A 210 12.32 -4.68 -14.70
CA THR A 210 12.72 -3.68 -13.69
C THR A 210 14.12 -3.95 -13.16
N LYS A 211 14.46 -5.24 -12.91
CA LYS A 211 15.80 -5.63 -12.48
C LYS A 211 16.85 -5.35 -13.55
N GLU A 212 16.58 -5.69 -14.82
CA GLU A 212 17.52 -5.44 -15.93
C GLU A 212 17.80 -3.94 -16.13
N LYS A 213 16.84 -3.07 -15.83
CA LYS A 213 16.96 -1.61 -15.97
C LYS A 213 17.36 -0.88 -14.69
N GLY A 214 17.44 -1.58 -13.55
CA GLY A 214 17.66 -0.96 -12.23
C GLY A 214 16.51 -0.03 -11.80
N THR A 215 15.29 -0.26 -12.30
CA THR A 215 14.12 0.55 -12.00
C THR A 215 13.53 0.15 -10.65
N SER A 216 13.29 1.11 -9.76
CA SER A 216 12.57 0.89 -8.50
C SER A 216 11.08 0.71 -8.73
N VAL A 217 10.40 -0.01 -7.84
CA VAL A 217 8.97 -0.30 -8.00
C VAL A 217 8.21 -0.04 -6.71
N ILE A 218 7.07 0.63 -6.81
CA ILE A 218 6.02 0.59 -5.77
C ILE A 218 4.92 -0.33 -6.29
N MET A 219 4.74 -1.48 -5.62
CA MET A 219 3.71 -2.46 -5.94
C MET A 219 2.52 -2.30 -5.01
N ILE A 220 1.38 -1.90 -5.54
CA ILE A 220 0.13 -1.86 -4.78
C ILE A 220 -0.66 -3.12 -5.08
N THR A 221 -1.03 -3.84 -4.04
CA THR A 221 -1.84 -5.04 -4.17
C THR A 221 -2.54 -5.38 -2.85
N HIS A 222 -3.58 -6.19 -2.92
CA HIS A 222 -4.17 -6.87 -1.76
C HIS A 222 -3.72 -8.32 -1.65
N ASP A 223 -2.93 -8.81 -2.62
CA ASP A 223 -2.41 -10.18 -2.67
C ASP A 223 -1.02 -10.26 -2.03
N LEU A 224 -0.95 -10.79 -0.81
CA LEU A 224 0.30 -10.99 -0.09
C LEU A 224 1.22 -12.03 -0.74
N GLY A 225 0.70 -12.98 -1.51
CA GLY A 225 1.51 -13.94 -2.28
C GLY A 225 2.32 -13.24 -3.37
N VAL A 226 1.73 -12.26 -4.03
CA VAL A 226 2.41 -11.39 -4.99
C VAL A 226 3.55 -10.63 -4.30
N VAL A 227 3.25 -10.03 -3.14
CA VAL A 227 4.22 -9.24 -2.39
C VAL A 227 5.40 -10.09 -1.92
N ALA A 228 5.14 -11.29 -1.38
CA ALA A 228 6.17 -12.22 -0.95
C ALA A 228 7.15 -12.61 -2.07
N SER A 229 6.67 -12.66 -3.33
CA SER A 229 7.49 -13.07 -4.48
C SER A 229 8.25 -11.92 -5.16
N MET A 230 7.78 -10.68 -4.96
CA MET A 230 8.21 -9.53 -5.76
C MET A 230 8.94 -8.45 -4.95
N CYS A 231 8.55 -8.24 -3.69
CA CYS A 231 8.96 -7.08 -2.92
C CYS A 231 10.17 -7.36 -2.01
N ASP A 232 10.91 -6.32 -1.68
CA ASP A 232 11.99 -6.34 -0.69
C ASP A 232 11.46 -5.91 0.68
N ARG A 233 10.59 -4.88 0.71
CA ARG A 233 9.90 -4.35 1.90
C ARG A 233 8.41 -4.21 1.65
N ILE A 234 7.66 -4.17 2.75
CA ILE A 234 6.19 -4.08 2.76
C ILE A 234 5.75 -2.98 3.73
N ALA A 235 4.85 -2.12 3.27
CA ALA A 235 4.09 -1.19 4.09
C ALA A 235 2.62 -1.63 4.14
N ILE A 236 2.13 -1.97 5.32
CA ILE A 236 0.74 -2.38 5.54
C ILE A 236 -0.10 -1.13 5.82
N MET A 237 -1.08 -0.88 4.96
CA MET A 237 -1.91 0.31 5.02
C MET A 237 -3.35 0.02 5.44
N TYR A 238 -3.83 0.71 6.48
CA TYR A 238 -5.21 0.60 6.97
C TYR A 238 -5.81 1.98 7.21
N ALA A 239 -7.02 2.22 6.69
CA ALA A 239 -7.77 3.47 6.88
C ALA A 239 -6.94 4.76 6.69
N GLY A 240 -6.09 4.79 5.66
CA GLY A 240 -5.27 5.94 5.31
C GLY A 240 -3.93 6.06 6.04
N GLN A 241 -3.55 5.12 6.90
CA GLN A 241 -2.29 5.13 7.64
C GLN A 241 -1.46 3.87 7.38
N ILE A 242 -0.14 3.98 7.43
CA ILE A 242 0.74 2.82 7.54
C ILE A 242 0.70 2.37 9.00
N VAL A 243 0.27 1.12 9.21
CA VAL A 243 0.13 0.52 10.54
C VAL A 243 1.31 -0.37 10.90
N GLU A 244 2.00 -0.91 9.89
CA GLU A 244 3.22 -1.69 10.05
C GLU A 244 4.05 -1.62 8.77
N GLU A 245 5.36 -1.56 8.88
CA GLU A 245 6.32 -1.57 7.78
C GLU A 245 7.52 -2.41 8.16
N GLY A 246 8.06 -3.19 7.22
CA GLY A 246 9.23 -4.04 7.44
C GLY A 246 9.69 -4.71 6.16
N THR A 247 10.78 -5.49 6.23
CA THR A 247 11.16 -6.41 5.16
C THR A 247 10.08 -7.49 4.99
N VAL A 248 10.10 -8.18 3.85
CA VAL A 248 9.17 -9.30 3.61
C VAL A 248 9.25 -10.32 4.75
N ASP A 249 10.46 -10.69 5.16
CA ASP A 249 10.65 -11.68 6.23
C ASP A 249 10.11 -11.19 7.58
N GLU A 250 10.37 -9.94 7.96
CA GLU A 250 9.86 -9.36 9.21
C GLU A 250 8.33 -9.36 9.24
N ILE A 251 7.67 -8.93 8.15
CA ILE A 251 6.21 -8.88 8.08
C ILE A 251 5.58 -10.26 8.05
N PHE A 252 6.18 -11.26 7.38
CA PHE A 252 5.61 -12.60 7.28
C PHE A 252 5.87 -13.48 8.51
N TYR A 253 7.03 -13.35 9.14
CA TYR A 253 7.43 -14.24 10.23
C TYR A 253 7.33 -13.59 11.62
N GLU A 254 7.43 -12.26 11.71
CA GLU A 254 7.40 -11.50 12.95
C GLU A 254 6.40 -10.33 12.92
N PRO A 255 5.14 -10.53 12.45
CA PRO A 255 4.16 -9.47 12.40
C PRO A 255 3.76 -9.00 13.79
N HIS A 256 3.68 -7.69 14.00
CA HIS A 256 3.31 -7.08 15.28
C HIS A 256 1.86 -6.58 15.29
N HIS A 257 1.44 -5.84 14.26
CA HIS A 257 0.10 -5.26 14.26
C HIS A 257 -1.00 -6.33 14.11
N PRO A 258 -2.07 -6.29 14.92
CA PRO A 258 -3.16 -7.28 14.84
C PRO A 258 -3.84 -7.36 13.48
N TYR A 259 -3.88 -6.26 12.72
CA TYR A 259 -4.37 -6.25 11.35
C TYR A 259 -3.47 -7.05 10.41
N THR A 260 -2.14 -6.89 10.50
CA THR A 260 -1.16 -7.66 9.72
C THR A 260 -1.29 -9.15 10.02
N LYS A 261 -1.38 -9.52 11.32
CA LYS A 261 -1.62 -10.89 11.75
C LYS A 261 -2.91 -11.47 11.15
N GLY A 262 -3.98 -10.67 11.14
CA GLY A 262 -5.25 -11.05 10.53
C GLY A 262 -5.17 -11.26 9.01
N LEU A 263 -4.45 -10.38 8.29
CA LEU A 263 -4.22 -10.53 6.85
C LEU A 263 -3.44 -11.82 6.52
N LEU A 264 -2.37 -12.08 7.25
CA LEU A 264 -1.53 -13.28 7.06
C LEU A 264 -2.30 -14.57 7.39
N ASN A 265 -3.10 -14.58 8.44
CA ASN A 265 -3.92 -15.73 8.83
C ASN A 265 -4.97 -16.08 7.78
N SER A 266 -5.49 -15.09 7.04
CA SER A 266 -6.44 -15.33 5.96
C SER A 266 -5.83 -16.07 4.75
N ILE A 267 -4.49 -16.10 4.64
CA ILE A 267 -3.76 -16.75 3.54
C ILE A 267 -3.21 -18.11 3.99
N ASN A 268 -2.59 -18.19 5.16
CA ASN A 268 -1.92 -19.39 5.65
C ASN A 268 -2.87 -20.59 5.79
N ASN A 269 -4.15 -20.36 6.02
CA ASN A 269 -5.15 -21.42 6.06
C ASN A 269 -5.46 -22.03 4.68
N SER A 270 -5.12 -21.32 3.58
CA SER A 270 -5.29 -21.85 2.21
C SER A 270 -4.19 -22.86 1.83
N ALA A 271 -3.05 -22.88 2.55
CA ALA A 271 -1.89 -23.73 2.26
C ALA A 271 -1.79 -24.98 3.16
N LYS A 272 -2.61 -25.05 4.22
CA LYS A 272 -2.66 -26.24 5.10
C LYS A 272 -3.79 -27.16 4.63
N ASP A 273 -3.45 -28.43 4.40
CA ASP A 273 -4.38 -29.56 4.11
C ASP A 273 -5.38 -29.86 5.28
N ASN A 274 -5.60 -28.93 6.17
CA ASN A 274 -6.58 -29.06 7.25
C ASN A 274 -7.87 -28.38 6.82
N ASP A 275 -8.98 -29.09 6.96
CA ASP A 275 -10.38 -28.63 6.79
C ASP A 275 -10.80 -27.48 7.72
N GLU A 276 -9.86 -26.69 8.24
CA GLU A 276 -10.16 -25.53 9.05
C GLU A 276 -10.64 -24.37 8.17
N PRO A 277 -11.83 -23.80 8.45
CA PRO A 277 -12.35 -22.71 7.64
C PRO A 277 -11.46 -21.46 7.75
N LEU A 278 -11.31 -20.75 6.62
CA LEU A 278 -10.66 -19.43 6.60
C LEU A 278 -11.32 -18.50 7.62
N VAL A 279 -10.52 -17.93 8.51
CA VAL A 279 -11.00 -16.97 9.50
C VAL A 279 -10.79 -15.56 8.94
N PRO A 280 -11.82 -14.93 8.38
CA PRO A 280 -11.71 -13.56 7.88
C PRO A 280 -11.56 -12.58 9.05
N ILE A 281 -10.95 -11.42 8.78
CA ILE A 281 -10.94 -10.31 9.75
C ILE A 281 -12.39 -9.86 9.96
N PRO A 282 -12.93 -9.92 11.19
CA PRO A 282 -14.35 -9.62 11.45
C PRO A 282 -14.67 -8.14 11.20
N GLY A 283 -15.93 -7.85 10.90
CA GLY A 283 -16.44 -6.50 10.73
C GLY A 283 -16.07 -5.85 9.38
N THR A 284 -16.35 -4.55 9.26
CA THR A 284 -16.09 -3.74 8.07
C THR A 284 -15.07 -2.66 8.37
N PRO A 285 -14.28 -2.21 7.37
CA PRO A 285 -13.41 -1.05 7.53
C PRO A 285 -14.18 0.18 8.02
N PRO A 286 -13.54 1.10 8.76
CA PRO A 286 -14.21 2.28 9.29
C PRO A 286 -14.58 3.24 8.17
N ASP A 287 -15.65 4.01 8.39
CA ASP A 287 -16.00 5.14 7.54
C ASP A 287 -14.96 6.25 7.68
N LEU A 288 -14.28 6.59 6.59
CA LEU A 288 -13.26 7.64 6.56
C LEU A 288 -13.81 9.05 6.81
N LEU A 289 -15.14 9.23 6.79
CA LEU A 289 -15.80 10.46 7.21
C LEU A 289 -15.88 10.60 8.73
N LYS A 290 -15.90 9.46 9.46
CA LYS A 290 -16.13 9.41 10.91
C LYS A 290 -15.09 8.53 11.61
N LEU A 291 -13.84 8.81 11.33
CA LEU A 291 -12.74 8.07 11.94
C LEU A 291 -12.70 8.29 13.48
N PRO A 292 -12.36 7.26 14.26
CA PRO A 292 -12.10 7.42 15.68
C PRO A 292 -10.90 8.35 15.92
N LYS A 293 -10.84 8.99 17.08
CA LYS A 293 -9.68 9.79 17.48
C LYS A 293 -8.42 8.95 17.70
N GLY A 294 -8.61 7.69 18.09
CA GLY A 294 -7.56 6.74 18.35
C GLY A 294 -7.28 5.81 17.17
N CYS A 295 -7.09 4.52 17.47
CA CYS A 295 -6.74 3.51 16.48
C CYS A 295 -7.92 3.22 15.54
N ALA A 296 -7.72 3.37 14.23
CA ALA A 296 -8.76 3.11 13.24
C ALA A 296 -9.18 1.63 13.16
N PHE A 297 -8.31 0.71 13.59
CA PHE A 297 -8.59 -0.73 13.60
C PHE A 297 -9.35 -1.18 14.86
N MET A 298 -9.55 -0.33 15.86
CA MET A 298 -10.08 -0.69 17.18
C MET A 298 -11.39 -1.52 17.14
N SER A 299 -12.31 -1.19 16.26
CA SER A 299 -13.62 -1.89 16.14
C SER A 299 -13.53 -3.33 15.63
N ARG A 300 -12.40 -3.71 15.04
CA ARG A 300 -12.12 -5.04 14.46
C ARG A 300 -10.98 -5.77 15.19
N CYS A 301 -10.30 -5.06 16.08
CA CYS A 301 -9.15 -5.58 16.80
C CYS A 301 -9.58 -6.46 17.98
N PRO A 302 -9.16 -7.74 18.05
CA PRO A 302 -9.49 -8.61 19.17
C PRO A 302 -8.80 -8.19 20.48
N TYR A 303 -7.84 -7.27 20.40
CA TYR A 303 -7.04 -6.76 21.53
C TYR A 303 -7.32 -5.29 21.83
N THR A 304 -8.49 -4.77 21.41
CA THR A 304 -8.86 -3.37 21.64
C THR A 304 -8.86 -3.00 23.13
N MET A 305 -8.25 -1.87 23.43
CA MET A 305 -8.17 -1.27 24.76
C MET A 305 -8.88 0.11 24.76
N LYS A 306 -9.22 0.62 25.95
CA LYS A 306 -9.83 1.96 26.08
C LYS A 306 -8.98 3.07 25.47
N ILE A 307 -7.65 2.98 25.57
CA ILE A 307 -6.73 3.95 25.00
C ILE A 307 -6.83 3.99 23.46
N CYS A 308 -7.12 2.84 22.83
CA CYS A 308 -7.32 2.77 21.37
C CYS A 308 -8.50 3.60 20.88
N GLU A 309 -9.46 3.97 21.75
CA GLU A 309 -10.62 4.81 21.39
C GLU A 309 -10.26 6.30 21.38
N VAL A 310 -9.40 6.73 22.28
CA VAL A 310 -9.23 8.16 22.61
C VAL A 310 -7.92 8.75 22.10
N GLN A 311 -6.89 7.91 21.89
CA GLN A 311 -5.56 8.38 21.54
C GLN A 311 -4.96 7.59 20.38
N ALA A 312 -4.28 8.33 19.46
CA ALA A 312 -3.56 7.71 18.34
C ALA A 312 -2.42 6.82 18.84
N SER A 313 -2.27 5.65 18.23
CA SER A 313 -1.19 4.71 18.60
C SER A 313 0.18 5.31 18.25
N PRO A 314 1.16 5.16 19.14
CA PRO A 314 2.55 5.51 18.83
C PRO A 314 3.13 4.52 17.83
N VAL A 315 4.28 4.89 17.25
CA VAL A 315 5.09 4.02 16.40
C VAL A 315 6.22 3.44 17.24
N THR A 316 6.28 2.12 17.30
CA THR A 316 7.39 1.38 17.91
C THR A 316 8.31 0.86 16.81
N THR A 317 9.62 1.07 16.95
CA THR A 317 10.64 0.61 16.01
C THR A 317 11.35 -0.61 16.59
N TYR A 318 11.44 -1.70 15.83
CA TYR A 318 12.07 -2.98 16.23
C TYR A 318 13.43 -3.16 15.58
N SER A 319 13.57 -2.71 14.32
CA SER A 319 14.82 -2.74 13.57
C SER A 319 14.96 -1.46 12.74
N GLU A 320 16.01 -1.36 11.93
CA GLU A 320 16.17 -0.26 10.97
C GLU A 320 15.05 -0.21 9.91
N THR A 321 14.42 -1.36 9.65
CA THR A 321 13.39 -1.52 8.62
C THR A 321 12.00 -1.81 9.19
N HIS A 322 11.89 -2.32 10.44
CA HIS A 322 10.62 -2.78 11.02
C HIS A 322 10.05 -1.80 12.05
N CYS A 323 8.88 -1.28 11.78
CA CYS A 323 8.12 -0.45 12.70
C CYS A 323 6.63 -0.80 12.69
N CYS A 324 5.97 -0.60 13.83
CA CYS A 324 4.55 -0.89 14.04
C CYS A 324 3.85 0.24 14.81
N ARG A 325 2.66 0.61 14.38
CA ARG A 325 1.81 1.64 15.01
C ARG A 325 0.71 0.96 15.83
N CYS A 326 1.05 0.49 17.04
CA CYS A 326 0.14 -0.23 17.90
C CYS A 326 0.41 0.02 19.39
N TRP A 327 -0.64 0.18 20.20
CA TRP A 327 -0.51 0.33 21.66
C TRP A 327 -0.05 -0.96 22.35
N LEU A 328 -0.37 -2.15 21.82
CA LEU A 328 0.09 -3.43 22.38
C LEU A 328 1.61 -3.51 22.48
N GLU A 329 2.31 -2.92 21.54
CA GLU A 329 3.75 -2.95 21.43
C GLU A 329 4.45 -1.99 22.41
N CYS A 330 3.70 -1.07 23.00
CA CYS A 330 4.21 -0.12 24.00
C CYS A 330 4.09 -0.64 25.44
N MET A 331 3.49 -1.81 25.64
CA MET A 331 3.21 -2.37 26.96
C MET A 331 4.30 -3.28 27.51
N ASP A 332 5.42 -3.43 26.80
CA ASP A 332 6.58 -4.08 27.36
C ASP A 332 7.20 -3.14 28.42
N GLU A 333 7.17 -3.54 29.69
CA GLU A 333 7.62 -2.75 30.85
C GLU A 333 9.04 -2.19 30.71
N THR A 334 9.85 -2.77 29.80
CA THR A 334 11.22 -2.34 29.52
C THR A 334 11.33 -1.16 28.54
N LYS A 335 10.23 -0.80 27.83
CA LYS A 335 10.23 0.21 26.76
C LYS A 335 9.43 1.48 27.08
N ILE A 336 8.75 1.54 28.23
CA ILE A 336 7.98 2.72 28.64
C ILE A 336 8.90 3.75 29.28
N THR A 337 9.46 4.66 28.49
CA THR A 337 9.94 5.94 29.00
C THR A 337 8.94 7.02 28.58
N VAL A 338 7.93 7.28 29.40
CA VAL A 338 6.89 8.28 29.11
C VAL A 338 7.06 9.48 30.00
N SER A 339 7.36 10.60 29.39
CA SER A 339 7.24 11.93 30.03
C SER A 339 5.77 12.35 30.02
N GLY A 340 5.12 12.36 31.17
CA GLY A 340 3.88 13.12 31.41
C GLY A 340 2.53 12.48 31.07
N GLU A 341 2.49 11.31 30.43
CA GLU A 341 1.24 10.63 30.02
C GLU A 341 0.92 9.35 30.82
N GLU A 342 1.75 9.02 31.82
CA GLU A 342 1.62 7.81 32.66
C GLU A 342 0.25 7.71 33.36
N ALA A 343 -0.29 8.82 33.83
CA ALA A 343 -1.56 8.84 34.56
C ALA A 343 -2.77 8.43 33.70
N ALA A 344 -2.76 8.75 32.39
CA ALA A 344 -3.84 8.39 31.48
C ALA A 344 -3.77 6.91 31.05
N LEU A 345 -2.57 6.34 30.98
CA LEU A 345 -2.35 4.91 30.69
C LEU A 345 -2.76 4.05 31.88
N GLU A 346 -2.32 4.36 33.10
CA GLU A 346 -2.67 3.62 34.32
C GLU A 346 -4.19 3.66 34.56
N ASP A 347 -4.85 4.80 34.38
CA ASP A 347 -6.29 4.95 34.61
C ASP A 347 -7.11 4.20 33.52
N SER A 348 -6.63 4.16 32.26
CA SER A 348 -7.26 3.39 31.20
C SER A 348 -7.05 1.89 31.33
N MET A 349 -5.90 1.45 31.86
CA MET A 349 -5.58 0.04 32.12
C MET A 349 -6.33 -0.52 33.33
N ALA A 350 -6.51 0.25 34.39
CA ALA A 350 -7.21 -0.16 35.60
C ALA A 350 -8.69 -0.53 35.38
N GLY A 351 -9.28 -0.10 34.26
CA GLY A 351 -10.68 -0.41 33.95
C GLY A 351 -10.89 -1.21 32.66
N SER A 352 -9.86 -1.70 31.98
CA SER A 352 -10.00 -2.45 30.74
C SER A 352 -9.92 -3.96 30.95
N HIS A 353 -10.76 -4.72 30.26
CA HIS A 353 -10.65 -6.18 30.14
C HIS A 353 -9.53 -6.50 29.14
N PHE A 354 -8.29 -6.35 29.59
CA PHE A 354 -7.11 -6.55 28.77
C PHE A 354 -6.60 -7.99 28.89
N TYR A 355 -6.37 -8.65 27.74
CA TYR A 355 -5.75 -9.96 27.65
C TYR A 355 -4.38 -9.83 26.98
N PRO A 356 -3.27 -9.77 27.74
CA PRO A 356 -1.93 -9.58 27.19
C PRO A 356 -1.38 -10.81 26.44
N ASP A 357 -2.04 -11.95 26.55
CA ASP A 357 -1.64 -13.16 25.85
C ASP A 357 -2.83 -13.85 25.14
N PHE A 358 -2.54 -14.56 24.05
CA PHE A 358 -3.54 -15.23 23.21
C PHE A 358 -4.37 -16.29 23.95
N ALA A 359 -3.83 -16.89 24.97
CA ALA A 359 -4.48 -17.95 25.76
C ALA A 359 -5.03 -17.42 27.09
N ALA A 360 -4.90 -16.11 27.33
CA ALA A 360 -5.18 -15.51 28.63
C ALA A 360 -4.49 -16.24 29.78
N VAL A 361 -3.26 -16.73 29.57
CA VAL A 361 -2.53 -17.61 30.51
C VAL A 361 -2.32 -16.92 31.85
N LEU A 362 -1.84 -15.66 31.80
CA LEU A 362 -1.60 -14.89 33.04
C LEU A 362 -2.91 -14.62 33.81
N LEU A 363 -4.01 -14.30 33.07
CA LEU A 363 -5.30 -14.10 33.71
C LEU A 363 -5.81 -15.39 34.32
N LYS A 364 -5.73 -16.53 33.61
CA LYS A 364 -6.11 -17.84 34.11
C LYS A 364 -5.30 -18.24 35.34
N GLN A 365 -3.99 -17.99 35.36
CA GLN A 365 -3.13 -18.23 36.50
C GLN A 365 -3.54 -17.39 37.72
N LYS A 366 -3.70 -16.07 37.56
CA LYS A 366 -4.12 -15.18 38.66
C LYS A 366 -5.49 -15.52 39.21
N VAL A 367 -6.46 -15.86 38.34
CA VAL A 367 -7.79 -16.31 38.81
C VAL A 367 -7.70 -17.66 39.51
N ALA A 368 -6.91 -18.60 38.99
CA ALA A 368 -6.70 -19.89 39.61
C ALA A 368 -6.06 -19.76 41.02
N GLU A 369 -5.04 -18.92 41.15
CA GLU A 369 -4.40 -18.62 42.45
C GLU A 369 -5.38 -18.00 43.46
N GLN A 370 -6.18 -17.03 43.00
CA GLN A 370 -7.14 -16.32 43.87
C GLN A 370 -8.25 -17.22 44.38
N TYR A 371 -8.68 -18.20 43.60
CA TYR A 371 -9.80 -19.10 43.95
C TYR A 371 -9.37 -20.54 44.27
N GLY A 372 -8.06 -20.82 44.34
CA GLY A 372 -7.53 -22.16 44.64
C GLY A 372 -7.85 -23.23 43.58
N LEU A 373 -7.96 -22.80 42.30
CA LEU A 373 -8.26 -23.66 41.16
C LEU A 373 -6.98 -23.97 40.37
N LYS A 374 -7.04 -24.94 39.45
CA LYS A 374 -6.00 -25.11 38.46
C LYS A 374 -6.28 -24.20 37.24
N ALA A 375 -5.24 -23.60 36.66
CA ALA A 375 -5.39 -22.67 35.52
C ALA A 375 -6.12 -23.29 34.31
N GLU A 376 -5.98 -24.60 34.10
CA GLU A 376 -6.70 -25.38 33.09
C GLU A 376 -8.23 -25.43 33.27
N ASN A 377 -8.70 -25.19 34.53
CA ASN A 377 -10.12 -25.19 34.90
C ASN A 377 -10.74 -23.78 34.81
N VAL A 378 -9.98 -22.77 34.39
CA VAL A 378 -10.47 -21.40 34.24
C VAL A 378 -10.78 -21.13 32.76
N LEU A 379 -12.04 -20.87 32.48
CA LEU A 379 -12.50 -20.42 31.13
C LEU A 379 -12.54 -18.91 31.12
N THR A 380 -11.93 -18.31 30.09
CA THR A 380 -11.98 -16.87 29.84
C THR A 380 -12.81 -16.62 28.58
N GLY A 381 -13.82 -15.77 28.68
CA GLY A 381 -14.69 -15.40 27.56
C GLY A 381 -14.39 -13.99 27.04
N ALA A 382 -14.69 -13.73 25.78
CA ALA A 382 -14.60 -12.40 25.17
C ALA A 382 -15.86 -11.58 25.54
N GLY A 383 -15.77 -10.78 26.60
CA GLY A 383 -16.82 -9.82 26.98
C GLY A 383 -17.54 -10.14 28.28
N SER A 384 -18.17 -9.10 28.88
CA SER A 384 -18.83 -9.11 30.19
C SER A 384 -20.18 -9.84 30.23
N SER A 385 -20.60 -10.47 29.15
CA SER A 385 -21.89 -11.21 29.06
C SER A 385 -21.76 -12.74 29.13
N ALA A 386 -20.56 -13.26 29.44
CA ALA A 386 -20.32 -14.68 29.63
C ALA A 386 -20.03 -15.00 31.09
N MET A 387 -20.95 -14.64 31.98
CA MET A 387 -21.11 -15.25 33.31
C MET A 387 -22.51 -15.79 33.46
#